data_2f0a3be2a9cd61baa37eff68e05dff25
#
_entry.id   2f0a3be2a9cd61baa37eff68e05dff25
#
_cell.length_a   1.000
_cell.length_b   1.000
_cell.length_c   1.000
_cell.angle_alpha   90.00
_cell.angle_beta   90.00
_cell.angle_gamma   90.00
#
_symmetry.space_group_name_H-M   'P 1'
#
loop_
_entity.id
_entity.type
_entity.pdbx_description
1 polymer ?
#
loop_
_entity_poly.entity_id
_entity_poly.type
_entity_poly.pdbx_seq_one_letter_code
_entity_poly.pdbx_strand_id
1 'polypeptide(L)'
;MKSGINVLEKDQIEDYINIAKEFGVKKLVTISNQFVSDPKKSPIEKIKKPNNFELYHFSWTYIQTLAQILLFDNDENIEDEDQVNIMQEVVSYFEHPKSGLSGYSKMHEDWKKVCEKIQKNQKITKSDQEIKNAVISWHQEEKDLALLMSRNLGAAIKSSVRKSGSLEDDIKKLIDNQILNGYLIIKDAFSKIEIDLDFNKKAVTLSAVLIPPTDKKNTGKVSYLLKQLDKCKRNEGVLYDEVSNEIYIKPYFKGTRSQHNFSLMEIRNVDFKNHNDIQKFEILMIKNFKNNFSSTKGFVKELEESTLKYYESIIQHLSNWKKPPPKVDNFNNIHS
;
A
#
# COMPACT_ATOMS: atom_id res chain seq x y z
N MET A 1 -19.64 -20.34 1.85
CA MET A 1 -19.48 -18.97 1.38
C MET A 1 -20.63 -18.11 1.89
N LYS A 2 -20.36 -16.83 2.22
CA LYS A 2 -21.37 -15.85 2.68
C LYS A 2 -21.19 -14.55 1.91
N SER A 3 -22.28 -13.86 1.56
CA SER A 3 -22.28 -12.58 0.85
C SER A 3 -23.23 -11.57 1.52
N GLY A 4 -23.16 -10.33 1.13
CA GLY A 4 -23.96 -9.25 1.70
C GLY A 4 -23.60 -8.99 3.17
N ILE A 5 -24.60 -8.76 3.99
CA ILE A 5 -24.47 -8.51 5.44
C ILE A 5 -24.22 -9.80 6.26
N ASN A 6 -24.28 -10.96 5.62
CA ASN A 6 -24.12 -12.24 6.31
C ASN A 6 -22.67 -12.44 6.74
N VAL A 7 -22.47 -12.66 8.03
CA VAL A 7 -21.16 -12.96 8.62
C VAL A 7 -20.98 -14.46 8.80
N LEU A 8 -19.73 -14.89 8.84
CA LEU A 8 -19.40 -16.26 9.24
C LEU A 8 -19.68 -16.42 10.73
N GLU A 9 -20.21 -17.57 11.11
CA GLU A 9 -20.53 -17.91 12.48
C GLU A 9 -19.60 -19.04 12.97
N LYS A 10 -19.20 -18.95 14.22
CA LYS A 10 -18.24 -19.89 14.83
C LYS A 10 -18.75 -21.32 14.77
N ASP A 11 -19.97 -21.54 15.25
CA ASP A 11 -20.55 -22.88 15.33
C ASP A 11 -20.67 -23.52 13.98
N GLN A 12 -21.10 -22.74 12.96
CA GLN A 12 -21.17 -23.21 11.58
C GLN A 12 -19.80 -23.66 11.03
N ILE A 13 -18.73 -22.92 11.34
CA ILE A 13 -17.38 -23.29 10.89
C ILE A 13 -16.91 -24.55 11.62
N GLU A 14 -17.16 -24.66 12.92
CA GLU A 14 -16.82 -25.83 13.72
C GLU A 14 -17.57 -27.08 13.21
N ASP A 15 -18.84 -26.96 12.82
CA ASP A 15 -19.60 -28.04 12.18
C ASP A 15 -19.00 -28.47 10.86
N TYR A 16 -18.63 -27.52 9.98
CA TYR A 16 -17.95 -27.86 8.73
C TYR A 16 -16.57 -28.51 8.94
N ILE A 17 -15.84 -28.14 9.99
CA ILE A 17 -14.59 -28.81 10.38
C ILE A 17 -14.87 -30.26 10.82
N ASN A 18 -15.95 -30.50 11.56
CA ASN A 18 -16.33 -31.85 11.98
C ASN A 18 -16.73 -32.72 10.77
N ILE A 19 -17.55 -32.22 9.88
CA ILE A 19 -17.89 -32.87 8.62
C ILE A 19 -16.62 -33.18 7.80
N ALA A 20 -15.74 -32.21 7.64
CA ALA A 20 -14.49 -32.38 6.90
C ALA A 20 -13.63 -33.52 7.48
N LYS A 21 -13.59 -33.70 8.81
CA LYS A 21 -12.91 -34.82 9.48
C LYS A 21 -13.50 -36.15 9.11
N GLU A 22 -14.83 -36.29 9.07
CA GLU A 22 -15.51 -37.52 8.71
C GLU A 22 -15.14 -37.99 7.30
N PHE A 23 -14.93 -37.02 6.39
CA PHE A 23 -14.47 -37.29 5.02
C PHE A 23 -12.95 -37.32 4.84
N GLY A 24 -12.17 -37.24 5.91
CA GLY A 24 -10.70 -37.25 5.85
C GLY A 24 -10.08 -35.97 5.26
N VAL A 25 -10.88 -34.90 5.09
CA VAL A 25 -10.42 -33.62 4.57
C VAL A 25 -9.73 -32.82 5.69
N LYS A 26 -8.54 -32.28 5.41
CA LYS A 26 -7.71 -31.56 6.39
C LYS A 26 -7.66 -30.05 6.16
N LYS A 27 -8.39 -29.54 5.17
CA LYS A 27 -8.38 -28.11 4.80
C LYS A 27 -9.81 -27.62 4.60
N LEU A 28 -10.09 -26.42 5.11
CA LEU A 28 -11.34 -25.72 4.88
C LEU A 28 -11.03 -24.29 4.40
N VAL A 29 -11.70 -23.87 3.34
CA VAL A 29 -11.65 -22.51 2.83
C VAL A 29 -13.00 -21.85 3.07
N THR A 30 -12.96 -20.69 3.70
CA THR A 30 -14.14 -19.84 3.90
C THR A 30 -14.03 -18.57 3.05
N ILE A 31 -15.15 -18.09 2.53
CA ILE A 31 -15.21 -16.86 1.73
C ILE A 31 -16.37 -16.00 2.24
N SER A 32 -16.12 -14.72 2.54
CA SER A 32 -17.15 -13.75 2.92
C SER A 32 -16.67 -12.31 2.68
N ASN A 33 -17.50 -11.32 3.02
CA ASN A 33 -17.09 -9.91 3.03
C ASN A 33 -16.23 -9.54 4.25
N GLN A 34 -16.07 -10.45 5.22
CA GLN A 34 -15.16 -10.22 6.32
C GLN A 34 -13.71 -10.23 5.83
N PHE A 35 -12.93 -9.28 6.29
CA PHE A 35 -11.57 -9.06 5.80
C PHE A 35 -10.52 -9.60 6.78
N VAL A 36 -9.48 -10.22 6.27
CA VAL A 36 -8.30 -10.64 7.03
C VAL A 36 -7.03 -10.20 6.30
N SER A 37 -6.03 -9.78 7.06
CA SER A 37 -4.73 -9.39 6.51
C SER A 37 -3.89 -10.57 6.00
N ASP A 38 -4.19 -11.79 6.46
CA ASP A 38 -3.51 -13.04 6.11
C ASP A 38 -4.55 -14.15 5.91
N PRO A 39 -4.58 -14.85 4.78
CA PRO A 39 -5.53 -15.94 4.53
C PRO A 39 -5.51 -17.05 5.58
N LYS A 40 -4.41 -17.26 6.29
CA LYS A 40 -4.30 -18.25 7.38
C LYS A 40 -4.97 -17.80 8.69
N LYS A 41 -5.42 -16.57 8.76
CA LYS A 41 -6.18 -16.04 9.90
C LYS A 41 -7.67 -16.16 9.61
N SER A 42 -8.44 -16.57 10.60
CA SER A 42 -9.89 -16.52 10.53
C SER A 42 -10.39 -15.15 10.99
N PRO A 43 -11.46 -14.62 10.38
CA PRO A 43 -12.13 -13.43 10.89
C PRO A 43 -12.85 -13.70 12.23
N ILE A 44 -12.95 -14.97 12.63
CA ILE A 44 -13.56 -15.41 13.88
C ILE A 44 -12.50 -15.98 14.79
N GLU A 45 -12.48 -15.49 16.03
CA GLU A 45 -11.53 -15.94 17.04
C GLU A 45 -11.96 -17.28 17.70
N LYS A 46 -10.96 -17.99 18.23
CA LYS A 46 -11.16 -19.16 19.08
C LYS A 46 -11.96 -20.31 18.45
N ILE A 47 -11.77 -20.55 17.13
CA ILE A 47 -12.33 -21.71 16.45
C ILE A 47 -11.65 -22.98 16.95
N LYS A 48 -12.44 -23.98 17.33
CA LYS A 48 -11.95 -25.31 17.72
C LYS A 48 -11.63 -26.13 16.46
N LYS A 49 -10.36 -26.46 16.26
CA LYS A 49 -9.89 -27.28 15.14
C LYS A 49 -8.76 -28.20 15.58
N PRO A 50 -8.56 -29.36 14.90
CA PRO A 50 -7.39 -30.20 15.13
C PRO A 50 -6.08 -29.48 14.81
N ASN A 51 -4.97 -29.90 15.45
CA ASN A 51 -3.66 -29.26 15.23
C ASN A 51 -3.18 -29.36 13.78
N ASN A 52 -3.55 -30.44 13.07
CA ASN A 52 -3.19 -30.68 11.68
C ASN A 52 -4.25 -30.20 10.67
N PHE A 53 -5.25 -29.42 11.11
CA PHE A 53 -6.30 -28.90 10.26
C PHE A 53 -5.99 -27.46 9.83
N GLU A 54 -6.02 -27.22 8.54
CA GLU A 54 -5.76 -25.90 7.96
C GLU A 54 -7.08 -25.19 7.66
N LEU A 55 -7.24 -23.99 8.20
CA LEU A 55 -8.38 -23.11 7.92
C LEU A 55 -7.88 -21.87 7.20
N TYR A 56 -8.46 -21.60 6.04
CA TYR A 56 -8.17 -20.41 5.24
C TYR A 56 -9.41 -19.55 5.11
N HIS A 57 -9.18 -18.23 5.02
CA HIS A 57 -10.22 -17.28 4.74
C HIS A 57 -9.80 -16.33 3.62
N PHE A 58 -10.68 -16.10 2.63
CA PHE A 58 -10.51 -15.09 1.60
C PHE A 58 -11.70 -14.13 1.62
N SER A 59 -11.43 -12.84 1.47
CA SER A 59 -12.50 -11.87 1.21
C SER A 59 -12.98 -11.99 -0.24
N TRP A 60 -14.22 -11.62 -0.49
CA TRP A 60 -14.73 -11.54 -1.86
C TRP A 60 -13.92 -10.55 -2.71
N THR A 61 -13.49 -9.43 -2.13
CA THR A 61 -12.61 -8.45 -2.78
C THR A 61 -11.31 -9.08 -3.28
N TYR A 62 -10.73 -10.01 -2.49
CA TYR A 62 -9.54 -10.73 -2.92
C TYR A 62 -9.82 -11.62 -4.13
N ILE A 63 -10.94 -12.37 -4.12
CA ILE A 63 -11.34 -13.23 -5.26
C ILE A 63 -11.61 -12.38 -6.50
N GLN A 64 -12.35 -11.28 -6.36
CA GLN A 64 -12.61 -10.32 -7.44
C GLN A 64 -11.29 -9.79 -8.04
N THR A 65 -10.36 -9.36 -7.20
CA THR A 65 -9.05 -8.84 -7.65
C THR A 65 -8.27 -9.89 -8.43
N LEU A 66 -8.26 -11.15 -7.97
CA LEU A 66 -7.60 -12.24 -8.72
C LEU A 66 -8.26 -12.47 -10.09
N ALA A 67 -9.60 -12.48 -10.14
CA ALA A 67 -10.33 -12.63 -11.40
C ALA A 67 -10.00 -11.50 -12.39
N GLN A 68 -9.96 -10.26 -11.91
CA GLN A 68 -9.60 -9.10 -12.75
C GLN A 68 -8.16 -9.18 -13.26
N ILE A 69 -7.19 -9.50 -12.38
CA ILE A 69 -5.78 -9.64 -12.80
C ILE A 69 -5.64 -10.76 -13.85
N LEU A 70 -6.32 -11.88 -13.67
CA LEU A 70 -6.31 -12.97 -14.66
C LEU A 70 -6.85 -12.54 -16.01
N LEU A 71 -7.86 -11.67 -16.05
CA LEU A 71 -8.38 -11.12 -17.30
C LEU A 71 -7.38 -10.17 -17.98
N PHE A 72 -6.62 -9.38 -17.20
CA PHE A 72 -5.63 -8.44 -17.75
C PHE A 72 -4.33 -9.12 -18.17
N ASP A 73 -3.83 -10.10 -17.39
CA ASP A 73 -2.52 -10.74 -17.64
C ASP A 73 -2.58 -11.85 -18.70
N ASN A 74 -3.77 -12.34 -19.08
CA ASN A 74 -3.91 -13.59 -19.83
C ASN A 74 -4.58 -13.48 -21.20
N ASP A 75 -4.62 -12.33 -21.83
CA ASP A 75 -5.09 -12.21 -23.22
C ASP A 75 -4.33 -13.15 -24.18
N GLU A 76 -3.09 -13.54 -23.83
CA GLU A 76 -2.25 -14.44 -24.63
C GLU A 76 -2.31 -15.91 -24.19
N ASN A 77 -2.85 -16.25 -23.02
CA ASN A 77 -2.75 -17.58 -22.41
C ASN A 77 -4.09 -18.29 -22.14
N ILE A 78 -5.22 -17.65 -22.37
CA ILE A 78 -6.52 -18.31 -22.29
C ILE A 78 -6.88 -18.81 -23.69
N GLU A 79 -6.70 -20.11 -23.93
CA GLU A 79 -7.01 -20.77 -25.21
C GLU A 79 -8.51 -20.83 -25.53
N ASP A 80 -9.37 -20.54 -24.54
CA ASP A 80 -10.84 -20.69 -24.63
C ASP A 80 -11.54 -19.34 -24.42
N GLU A 81 -12.06 -18.75 -25.49
CA GLU A 81 -12.81 -17.50 -25.47
C GLU A 81 -14.05 -17.56 -24.56
N ASP A 82 -14.68 -18.74 -24.43
CA ASP A 82 -15.82 -18.90 -23.53
C ASP A 82 -15.42 -18.73 -22.06
N GLN A 83 -14.22 -19.16 -21.66
CA GLN A 83 -13.72 -18.93 -20.31
C GLN A 83 -13.47 -17.44 -20.05
N VAL A 84 -12.95 -16.70 -21.02
CA VAL A 84 -12.77 -15.24 -20.92
C VAL A 84 -14.13 -14.56 -20.72
N ASN A 85 -15.11 -14.89 -21.55
CA ASN A 85 -16.45 -14.33 -21.48
C ASN A 85 -17.13 -14.62 -20.13
N ILE A 86 -17.04 -15.88 -19.65
CA ILE A 86 -17.57 -16.26 -18.33
C ILE A 86 -16.89 -15.47 -17.22
N MET A 87 -15.56 -15.31 -17.27
CA MET A 87 -14.81 -14.55 -16.26
C MET A 87 -15.18 -13.05 -16.27
N GLN A 88 -15.40 -12.46 -17.45
CA GLN A 88 -15.86 -11.08 -17.58
C GLN A 88 -17.24 -10.89 -16.95
N GLU A 89 -18.17 -11.81 -17.20
CA GLU A 89 -19.50 -11.77 -16.57
C GLU A 89 -19.43 -11.94 -15.06
N VAL A 90 -18.55 -12.81 -14.55
CA VAL A 90 -18.31 -13.00 -13.10
C VAL A 90 -17.76 -11.71 -12.49
N VAL A 91 -16.79 -11.05 -13.12
CA VAL A 91 -16.24 -9.78 -12.64
C VAL A 91 -17.32 -8.70 -12.66
N SER A 92 -18.07 -8.56 -13.75
CA SER A 92 -19.18 -7.62 -13.87
C SER A 92 -20.24 -7.83 -12.79
N TYR A 93 -20.56 -9.09 -12.48
CA TYR A 93 -21.45 -9.42 -11.37
C TYR A 93 -20.86 -8.97 -10.02
N PHE A 94 -19.57 -9.20 -9.78
CA PHE A 94 -18.90 -8.79 -8.54
C PHE A 94 -18.88 -7.27 -8.35
N GLU A 95 -18.75 -6.51 -9.42
CA GLU A 95 -18.77 -5.04 -9.41
C GLU A 95 -20.16 -4.45 -9.24
N HIS A 96 -21.19 -5.22 -9.54
CA HIS A 96 -22.56 -4.73 -9.47
C HIS A 96 -22.97 -4.43 -8.01
N PRO A 97 -23.54 -3.24 -7.70
CA PRO A 97 -23.89 -2.86 -6.32
C PRO A 97 -24.82 -3.85 -5.59
N LYS A 98 -25.66 -4.58 -6.34
CA LYS A 98 -26.57 -5.59 -5.78
C LYS A 98 -25.91 -6.96 -5.54
N SER A 99 -24.66 -7.15 -5.91
CA SER A 99 -23.92 -8.41 -5.63
C SER A 99 -23.79 -8.67 -4.13
N GLY A 100 -23.85 -7.61 -3.31
CA GLY A 100 -23.62 -7.67 -1.89
C GLY A 100 -22.14 -7.88 -1.52
N LEU A 101 -21.23 -7.71 -2.48
CA LEU A 101 -19.80 -7.76 -2.22
C LEU A 101 -19.30 -6.37 -1.80
N SER A 102 -18.40 -6.34 -0.85
CA SER A 102 -17.83 -5.08 -0.34
C SER A 102 -16.37 -5.28 0.07
N GLY A 103 -15.55 -4.27 -0.21
CA GLY A 103 -14.19 -4.15 0.31
C GLY A 103 -14.18 -3.70 1.77
N TYR A 104 -12.99 -3.43 2.25
CA TYR A 104 -12.76 -2.87 3.58
C TYR A 104 -13.08 -1.37 3.56
N SER A 105 -14.25 -0.99 4.06
CA SER A 105 -14.77 0.37 3.90
C SER A 105 -14.72 1.22 5.16
N LYS A 106 -14.26 0.63 6.27
CA LYS A 106 -14.14 1.34 7.56
C LYS A 106 -13.15 0.68 8.49
N MET A 107 -12.40 1.49 9.22
CA MET A 107 -11.57 1.04 10.35
C MET A 107 -12.43 0.50 11.49
N HIS A 108 -11.83 -0.33 12.34
CA HIS A 108 -12.48 -0.75 13.59
C HIS A 108 -12.86 0.46 14.46
N GLU A 109 -13.92 0.38 15.24
CA GLU A 109 -14.41 1.50 16.08
C GLU A 109 -13.37 1.98 17.10
N ASP A 110 -12.51 1.08 17.54
CA ASP A 110 -11.43 1.41 18.47
C ASP A 110 -10.34 2.29 17.84
N TRP A 111 -10.26 2.40 16.50
CA TRP A 111 -9.40 3.36 15.82
C TRP A 111 -9.62 4.79 16.33
N LYS A 112 -10.89 5.21 16.40
CA LYS A 112 -11.26 6.52 16.90
C LYS A 112 -10.83 6.71 18.35
N LYS A 113 -11.06 5.71 19.21
CA LYS A 113 -10.68 5.77 20.64
C LYS A 113 -9.18 5.91 20.82
N VAL A 114 -8.36 5.16 20.02
CA VAL A 114 -6.90 5.26 20.06
C VAL A 114 -6.45 6.66 19.63
N CYS A 115 -7.00 7.20 18.54
CA CYS A 115 -6.71 8.56 18.09
C CYS A 115 -7.02 9.58 19.22
N GLU A 116 -8.17 9.46 19.87
CA GLU A 116 -8.56 10.37 20.96
C GLU A 116 -7.64 10.26 22.18
N LYS A 117 -7.26 9.02 22.58
CA LYS A 117 -6.32 8.80 23.69
C LYS A 117 -4.96 9.46 23.43
N ILE A 118 -4.41 9.26 22.22
CA ILE A 118 -3.12 9.85 21.82
C ILE A 118 -3.21 11.39 21.81
N GLN A 119 -4.27 11.96 21.23
CA GLN A 119 -4.47 13.42 21.19
C GLN A 119 -4.62 14.07 22.57
N LYS A 120 -5.14 13.32 23.53
CA LYS A 120 -5.28 13.75 24.93
C LYS A 120 -4.06 13.41 25.79
N ASN A 121 -2.97 12.91 25.19
CA ASN A 121 -1.77 12.41 25.88
C ASN A 121 -2.09 11.38 26.99
N GLN A 122 -3.14 10.58 26.78
CA GLN A 122 -3.50 9.51 27.72
C GLN A 122 -2.56 8.32 27.52
N LYS A 123 -2.24 7.64 28.62
CA LYS A 123 -1.38 6.45 28.58
C LYS A 123 -2.07 5.34 27.81
N ILE A 124 -1.35 4.78 26.83
CA ILE A 124 -1.74 3.58 26.07
C ILE A 124 -0.79 2.45 26.41
N THR A 125 -1.29 1.22 26.51
CA THR A 125 -0.51 0.05 26.93
C THR A 125 -0.75 -1.16 26.02
N LYS A 126 0.17 -2.12 26.05
CA LYS A 126 0.04 -3.37 25.26
C LYS A 126 -1.17 -4.22 25.65
N SER A 127 -1.68 -4.07 26.87
CA SER A 127 -2.85 -4.80 27.36
C SER A 127 -4.17 -4.20 26.86
N ASP A 128 -4.15 -2.99 26.30
CA ASP A 128 -5.36 -2.34 25.82
C ASP A 128 -5.84 -3.02 24.53
N GLN A 129 -6.98 -3.69 24.59
CA GLN A 129 -7.57 -4.38 23.43
C GLN A 129 -7.83 -3.42 22.26
N GLU A 130 -8.13 -2.16 22.56
CA GLU A 130 -8.35 -1.10 21.57
C GLU A 130 -7.12 -0.87 20.70
N ILE A 131 -5.92 -0.91 21.26
CA ILE A 131 -4.66 -0.76 20.53
C ILE A 131 -4.48 -1.93 19.55
N LYS A 132 -4.71 -3.15 20.04
CA LYS A 132 -4.63 -4.35 19.20
C LYS A 132 -5.61 -4.29 18.03
N ASN A 133 -6.86 -3.89 18.31
CA ASN A 133 -7.91 -3.79 17.29
C ASN A 133 -7.59 -2.70 16.27
N ALA A 134 -7.04 -1.56 16.69
CA ALA A 134 -6.62 -0.49 15.79
C ALA A 134 -5.48 -0.94 14.85
N VAL A 135 -4.47 -1.64 15.37
CA VAL A 135 -3.35 -2.15 14.57
C VAL A 135 -3.82 -3.24 13.58
N ILE A 136 -4.69 -4.16 14.02
CA ILE A 136 -5.28 -5.16 13.13
C ILE A 136 -6.07 -4.48 12.01
N SER A 137 -6.83 -3.44 12.35
CA SER A 137 -7.61 -2.65 11.41
C SER A 137 -6.73 -1.97 10.36
N TRP A 138 -5.57 -1.44 10.77
CA TRP A 138 -4.56 -0.92 9.85
C TRP A 138 -4.02 -2.01 8.91
N HIS A 139 -3.70 -3.20 9.43
CA HIS A 139 -3.23 -4.31 8.60
C HIS A 139 -4.27 -4.75 7.56
N GLN A 140 -5.54 -4.66 7.90
CA GLN A 140 -6.65 -4.98 7.00
C GLN A 140 -6.76 -3.92 5.91
N GLU A 141 -6.74 -2.65 6.28
CA GLU A 141 -6.79 -1.51 5.35
C GLU A 141 -5.61 -1.53 4.37
N GLU A 142 -4.38 -1.71 4.86
CA GLU A 142 -3.20 -1.80 4.00
C GLU A 142 -3.32 -2.93 2.96
N LYS A 143 -3.92 -4.05 3.34
CA LYS A 143 -4.16 -5.17 2.43
C LYS A 143 -5.25 -4.84 1.41
N ASP A 144 -6.34 -4.20 1.81
CA ASP A 144 -7.41 -3.80 0.89
C ASP A 144 -6.95 -2.71 -0.08
N LEU A 145 -6.17 -1.75 0.41
CA LEU A 145 -5.52 -0.74 -0.43
C LEU A 145 -4.65 -1.37 -1.52
N ALA A 146 -3.89 -2.42 -1.19
CA ALA A 146 -3.13 -3.16 -2.20
C ALA A 146 -4.03 -3.86 -3.22
N LEU A 147 -5.18 -4.39 -2.82
CA LEU A 147 -6.17 -4.98 -3.72
C LEU A 147 -6.85 -3.91 -4.59
N LEU A 148 -7.20 -2.77 -4.02
CA LEU A 148 -7.75 -1.63 -4.76
C LEU A 148 -6.77 -1.16 -5.85
N MET A 149 -5.52 -0.93 -5.47
CA MET A 149 -4.46 -0.55 -6.42
C MET A 149 -4.24 -1.62 -7.48
N SER A 150 -4.32 -2.90 -7.12
CA SER A 150 -4.19 -4.00 -8.09
C SER A 150 -5.30 -3.96 -9.16
N ARG A 151 -6.55 -3.69 -8.75
CA ARG A 151 -7.68 -3.55 -9.68
C ARG A 151 -7.51 -2.34 -10.61
N ASN A 152 -7.07 -1.20 -10.06
CA ASN A 152 -6.90 0.01 -10.87
C ASN A 152 -5.74 -0.10 -11.85
N LEU A 153 -4.69 -0.86 -11.53
CA LEU A 153 -3.49 -0.96 -12.36
C LEU A 153 -3.43 -2.23 -13.21
N GLY A 154 -4.41 -3.13 -13.08
CA GLY A 154 -4.39 -4.41 -13.77
C GLY A 154 -3.19 -5.31 -13.42
N ALA A 155 -2.55 -5.12 -12.28
CA ALA A 155 -1.32 -5.82 -11.90
C ALA A 155 -1.31 -6.17 -10.40
N ALA A 156 -0.71 -7.30 -10.03
CA ALA A 156 -0.65 -7.74 -8.64
C ALA A 156 0.24 -6.83 -7.79
N ILE A 157 -0.36 -6.09 -6.86
CA ILE A 157 0.33 -5.24 -5.90
C ILE A 157 0.41 -5.95 -4.55
N LYS A 158 1.59 -5.91 -3.94
CA LYS A 158 1.85 -6.54 -2.65
C LYS A 158 1.94 -5.49 -1.56
N SER A 159 1.18 -5.70 -0.47
CA SER A 159 1.34 -4.95 0.77
C SER A 159 2.49 -5.49 1.62
N SER A 160 2.77 -4.86 2.74
CA SER A 160 3.77 -5.30 3.71
C SER A 160 3.64 -6.79 4.05
N VAL A 161 4.76 -7.51 3.96
CA VAL A 161 4.83 -8.90 4.41
C VAL A 161 4.96 -8.92 5.93
N ARG A 162 3.90 -9.35 6.61
CA ARG A 162 3.87 -9.42 8.07
C ARG A 162 4.22 -10.84 8.54
N LYS A 163 5.35 -10.95 9.23
CA LYS A 163 5.82 -12.19 9.85
C LYS A 163 5.10 -12.43 11.19
N SER A 164 5.28 -13.61 11.75
CA SER A 164 4.91 -13.89 13.14
C SER A 164 5.58 -12.86 14.07
N GLY A 165 4.82 -12.28 15.00
CA GLY A 165 5.30 -11.22 15.92
C GLY A 165 5.17 -9.79 15.38
N SER A 166 4.87 -9.59 14.10
CA SER A 166 4.78 -8.22 13.55
C SER A 166 3.62 -7.40 14.13
N LEU A 167 2.57 -8.04 14.64
CA LEU A 167 1.48 -7.35 15.33
C LEU A 167 2.00 -6.70 16.62
N GLU A 168 2.76 -7.43 17.41
CA GLU A 168 3.37 -6.97 18.65
C GLU A 168 4.39 -5.85 18.40
N ASP A 169 5.15 -5.94 17.31
CA ASP A 169 6.11 -4.91 16.91
C ASP A 169 5.39 -3.62 16.51
N ASP A 170 4.30 -3.71 15.75
CA ASP A 170 3.53 -2.54 15.33
C ASP A 170 2.74 -1.94 16.52
N ILE A 171 2.22 -2.76 17.44
CA ILE A 171 1.66 -2.29 18.71
C ILE A 171 2.71 -1.51 19.51
N LYS A 172 3.94 -2.03 19.59
CA LYS A 172 5.04 -1.35 20.27
C LYS A 172 5.38 -0.02 19.60
N LYS A 173 5.48 0.04 18.27
CA LYS A 173 5.72 1.29 17.54
C LYS A 173 4.62 2.32 17.80
N LEU A 174 3.36 1.89 17.80
CA LEU A 174 2.24 2.78 18.08
C LEU A 174 2.30 3.35 19.50
N ILE A 175 2.69 2.54 20.48
CA ILE A 175 2.84 2.98 21.87
C ILE A 175 4.03 3.93 22.03
N ASP A 176 5.20 3.56 21.50
CA ASP A 176 6.45 4.27 21.72
C ASP A 176 6.56 5.56 20.90
N ASN A 177 6.09 5.52 19.65
CA ASN A 177 6.29 6.59 18.67
C ASN A 177 5.00 7.23 18.14
N GLN A 178 3.83 6.67 18.45
CA GLN A 178 2.52 7.05 17.90
C GLN A 178 2.48 7.02 16.36
N ILE A 179 3.20 6.06 15.77
CA ILE A 179 3.31 5.86 14.32
C ILE A 179 2.97 4.41 13.96
N LEU A 180 2.24 4.23 12.86
CA LEU A 180 2.12 2.95 12.16
C LEU A 180 2.69 3.09 10.75
N ASN A 181 3.27 1.99 10.25
CA ASN A 181 3.91 1.97 8.94
C ASN A 181 3.35 0.85 8.08
N GLY A 182 3.41 1.04 6.77
CA GLY A 182 3.13 0.04 5.76
C GLY A 182 3.84 0.36 4.45
N TYR A 183 3.70 -0.49 3.44
CA TYR A 183 4.19 -0.21 2.11
C TYR A 183 3.46 -1.02 1.03
N LEU A 184 3.48 -0.49 -0.18
CA LEU A 184 2.98 -1.15 -1.39
C LEU A 184 4.14 -1.40 -2.36
N ILE A 185 4.26 -2.63 -2.84
CA ILE A 185 5.22 -3.00 -3.90
C ILE A 185 4.45 -3.13 -5.21
N ILE A 186 4.76 -2.26 -6.14
CA ILE A 186 4.17 -2.21 -7.47
C ILE A 186 5.23 -2.73 -8.44
N LYS A 187 4.88 -3.75 -9.22
CA LYS A 187 5.78 -4.30 -10.23
C LYS A 187 6.18 -3.20 -11.22
N ASP A 188 7.44 -3.17 -11.58
CA ASP A 188 8.03 -2.23 -12.54
C ASP A 188 8.00 -0.74 -12.14
N ALA A 189 7.43 -0.38 -10.99
CA ALA A 189 7.60 0.96 -10.44
C ALA A 189 9.05 1.19 -9.99
N PHE A 190 9.52 2.44 -10.06
CA PHE A 190 10.90 2.79 -9.68
C PHE A 190 11.20 2.57 -8.19
N SER A 191 10.18 2.56 -7.34
CA SER A 191 10.26 2.36 -5.89
C SER A 191 8.95 1.77 -5.36
N LYS A 192 9.02 1.12 -4.20
CA LYS A 192 7.82 0.88 -3.39
C LYS A 192 7.27 2.21 -2.88
N ILE A 193 5.98 2.26 -2.58
CA ILE A 193 5.35 3.36 -1.84
C ILE A 193 5.36 2.99 -0.36
N GLU A 194 6.08 3.75 0.46
CA GLU A 194 6.00 3.63 1.91
C GLU A 194 4.85 4.50 2.44
N ILE A 195 4.19 4.04 3.48
CA ILE A 195 3.03 4.69 4.10
C ILE A 195 3.31 4.85 5.58
N ASP A 196 3.34 6.07 6.07
CA ASP A 196 3.53 6.40 7.48
C ASP A 196 2.30 7.14 8.03
N LEU A 197 1.74 6.63 9.10
CA LEU A 197 0.58 7.20 9.79
C LEU A 197 1.05 7.85 11.09
N ASP A 198 1.03 9.18 11.16
CA ASP A 198 1.38 9.97 12.35
C ASP A 198 0.12 10.36 13.13
N PHE A 199 -0.14 9.68 14.23
CA PHE A 199 -1.31 9.88 15.06
C PHE A 199 -1.30 11.23 15.80
N ASN A 200 -0.11 11.76 16.12
CA ASN A 200 0.01 13.05 16.76
C ASN A 200 -0.36 14.19 15.82
N LYS A 201 0.13 14.12 14.58
CA LYS A 201 -0.12 15.14 13.56
C LYS A 201 -1.42 14.92 12.81
N LYS A 202 -2.06 13.76 12.96
CA LYS A 202 -3.20 13.32 12.14
C LYS A 202 -2.88 13.41 10.65
N ALA A 203 -1.68 12.98 10.30
CA ALA A 203 -1.14 13.08 8.96
C ALA A 203 -0.74 11.70 8.43
N VAL A 204 -0.87 11.57 7.12
CA VAL A 204 -0.35 10.43 6.36
C VAL A 204 0.76 10.95 5.47
N THR A 205 1.89 10.22 5.47
CA THR A 205 2.99 10.45 4.56
C THR A 205 3.10 9.26 3.62
N LEU A 206 2.97 9.50 2.33
CA LEU A 206 3.31 8.56 1.28
C LEU A 206 4.69 8.92 0.75
N SER A 207 5.59 7.94 0.63
CA SER A 207 6.94 8.24 0.16
C SER A 207 7.50 7.20 -0.79
N ALA A 208 8.39 7.65 -1.68
CA ALA A 208 9.11 6.82 -2.63
C ALA A 208 10.55 7.32 -2.82
N VAL A 209 11.48 6.39 -3.07
CA VAL A 209 12.91 6.68 -3.13
C VAL A 209 13.39 6.72 -4.58
N LEU A 210 13.87 7.89 -5.01
CA LEU A 210 14.47 8.11 -6.32
C LEU A 210 16.01 8.06 -6.21
N ILE A 211 16.63 7.20 -7.00
CA ILE A 211 18.09 7.08 -7.11
C ILE A 211 18.58 7.96 -8.27
N PRO A 212 19.34 9.03 -7.99
CA PRO A 212 19.90 9.91 -9.01
C PRO A 212 21.17 9.30 -9.67
N PRO A 213 21.67 9.92 -10.75
CA PRO A 213 22.96 9.54 -11.36
C PRO A 213 24.09 9.54 -10.35
N THR A 214 24.82 8.42 -10.24
CA THR A 214 25.92 8.26 -9.28
C THR A 214 27.21 8.95 -9.74
N ASP A 215 27.35 9.22 -11.03
CA ASP A 215 28.48 9.86 -11.69
C ASP A 215 28.40 11.38 -11.77
N LYS A 216 27.30 11.97 -11.28
CA LYS A 216 27.08 13.42 -11.30
C LYS A 216 27.30 14.08 -9.94
N LYS A 217 27.74 15.35 -9.99
CA LYS A 217 27.77 16.22 -8.80
C LYS A 217 26.33 16.54 -8.36
N ASN A 218 26.18 17.06 -7.14
CA ASN A 218 24.86 17.40 -6.56
C ASN A 218 23.98 18.23 -7.49
N THR A 219 24.54 19.23 -8.16
CA THR A 219 23.80 20.05 -9.16
C THR A 219 23.19 19.20 -10.30
N GLY A 220 23.96 18.22 -10.81
CA GLY A 220 23.48 17.31 -11.85
C GLY A 220 22.42 16.32 -11.31
N LYS A 221 22.55 15.88 -10.06
CA LYS A 221 21.58 15.02 -9.37
C LYS A 221 20.25 15.73 -9.15
N VAL A 222 20.30 17.00 -8.68
CA VAL A 222 19.10 17.84 -8.53
C VAL A 222 18.48 18.15 -9.90
N SER A 223 19.27 18.47 -10.92
CA SER A 223 18.75 18.67 -12.27
C SER A 223 18.04 17.41 -12.82
N TYR A 224 18.55 16.23 -12.50
CA TYR A 224 17.88 14.97 -12.86
C TYR A 224 16.50 14.87 -12.16
N LEU A 225 16.44 15.07 -10.85
CA LEU A 225 15.18 15.08 -10.09
C LEU A 225 14.17 16.08 -10.69
N LEU A 226 14.59 17.31 -10.93
CA LEU A 226 13.71 18.35 -11.47
C LEU A 226 13.16 17.99 -12.85
N LYS A 227 13.98 17.39 -13.73
CA LYS A 227 13.52 16.90 -15.04
C LYS A 227 12.48 15.79 -14.90
N GLN A 228 12.63 14.90 -13.90
CA GLN A 228 11.62 13.86 -13.62
C GLN A 228 10.31 14.50 -13.15
N LEU A 229 10.36 15.47 -12.23
CA LEU A 229 9.17 16.18 -11.74
C LEU A 229 8.50 17.01 -12.84
N ASP A 230 9.28 17.66 -13.71
CA ASP A 230 8.75 18.37 -14.86
C ASP A 230 8.07 17.44 -15.89
N LYS A 231 8.51 16.16 -15.96
CA LYS A 231 7.82 15.13 -16.73
C LYS A 231 6.46 14.77 -16.11
N CYS A 232 6.39 14.63 -14.78
CA CYS A 232 5.12 14.42 -14.08
C CYS A 232 4.12 15.55 -14.41
N LYS A 233 4.55 16.80 -14.27
CA LYS A 233 3.72 17.95 -14.58
C LYS A 233 3.24 18.00 -16.04
N ARG A 234 4.07 17.62 -17.01
CA ARG A 234 3.69 17.59 -18.42
C ARG A 234 2.66 16.50 -18.74
N ASN A 235 2.76 15.36 -18.07
CA ASN A 235 1.89 14.22 -18.34
C ASN A 235 0.54 14.33 -17.62
N GLU A 236 0.54 14.82 -16.35
CA GLU A 236 -0.64 14.85 -15.47
C GLU A 236 -0.87 16.24 -14.87
N GLY A 237 -0.82 17.28 -15.71
CA GLY A 237 -0.81 18.68 -15.28
C GLY A 237 -1.83 19.03 -14.20
N VAL A 238 -3.09 18.66 -14.37
CA VAL A 238 -4.17 18.97 -13.41
C VAL A 238 -3.95 18.23 -12.09
N LEU A 239 -3.76 16.90 -12.14
CA LEU A 239 -3.53 16.09 -10.93
C LEU A 239 -2.23 16.47 -10.23
N TYR A 240 -1.18 16.77 -10.99
CA TYR A 240 0.09 17.25 -10.44
C TYR A 240 -0.09 18.58 -9.68
N ASP A 241 -0.83 19.52 -10.24
CA ASP A 241 -1.05 20.83 -9.61
C ASP A 241 -1.93 20.69 -8.34
N GLU A 242 -2.90 19.77 -8.33
CA GLU A 242 -3.70 19.45 -7.13
C GLU A 242 -2.84 18.98 -5.94
N VAL A 243 -1.84 18.13 -6.20
CA VAL A 243 -0.99 17.55 -5.14
C VAL A 243 0.29 18.34 -4.87
N SER A 244 0.66 19.30 -5.72
CA SER A 244 1.96 19.98 -5.69
C SER A 244 2.31 20.64 -4.37
N ASN A 245 1.31 21.17 -3.66
CA ASN A 245 1.51 21.80 -2.34
C ASN A 245 1.71 20.78 -1.20
N GLU A 246 1.40 19.50 -1.43
CA GLU A 246 1.56 18.40 -0.49
C GLU A 246 2.84 17.61 -0.77
N ILE A 247 3.56 17.91 -1.89
CA ILE A 247 4.79 17.21 -2.29
C ILE A 247 6.02 17.92 -1.71
N TYR A 248 6.85 17.11 -1.08
CA TYR A 248 8.13 17.51 -0.51
C TYR A 248 9.24 16.59 -0.99
N ILE A 249 10.45 17.14 -1.07
CA ILE A 249 11.66 16.42 -1.46
C ILE A 249 12.63 16.42 -0.30
N LYS A 250 13.11 15.24 0.05
CA LYS A 250 14.07 15.04 1.13
C LYS A 250 15.35 14.43 0.57
N PRO A 251 16.40 15.21 0.37
CA PRO A 251 17.69 14.70 -0.06
C PRO A 251 18.41 14.00 1.10
N TYR A 252 19.02 12.87 0.83
CA TYR A 252 19.86 12.12 1.74
C TYR A 252 21.31 12.30 1.36
N PHE A 253 22.12 12.86 2.26
CA PHE A 253 23.52 13.16 2.04
C PHE A 253 24.41 12.09 2.68
N LYS A 254 25.54 11.77 2.03
CA LYS A 254 26.52 10.83 2.55
C LYS A 254 27.07 11.30 3.89
N GLY A 255 27.04 10.43 4.91
CA GLY A 255 27.62 10.72 6.23
C GLY A 255 26.85 11.74 7.08
N THR A 256 25.67 12.17 6.68
CA THR A 256 24.88 13.16 7.43
C THR A 256 23.55 12.55 7.89
N ARG A 257 23.21 12.74 9.17
CA ARG A 257 21.91 12.33 9.73
C ARG A 257 20.85 13.44 9.62
N SER A 258 21.29 14.70 9.53
CA SER A 258 20.38 15.84 9.39
C SER A 258 19.70 15.80 8.03
N GLN A 259 18.38 15.91 8.04
CA GLN A 259 17.55 15.85 6.86
C GLN A 259 16.51 16.97 6.94
N HIS A 260 16.27 17.61 5.80
CA HIS A 260 15.29 18.67 5.68
C HIS A 260 14.36 18.35 4.51
N ASN A 261 13.06 18.61 4.68
CA ASN A 261 12.07 18.48 3.62
C ASN A 261 11.96 19.81 2.90
N PHE A 262 12.20 19.81 1.60
CA PHE A 262 12.03 20.97 0.74
C PHE A 262 10.72 20.85 -0.04
N SER A 263 9.96 21.92 -0.11
CA SER A 263 8.84 21.98 -1.05
C SER A 263 9.35 21.96 -2.50
N LEU A 264 8.46 21.73 -3.47
CA LEU A 264 8.80 21.76 -4.90
C LEU A 264 9.37 23.09 -5.37
N MET A 265 8.99 24.20 -4.72
CA MET A 265 9.53 25.53 -5.02
C MET A 265 10.91 25.73 -4.40
N GLU A 266 11.09 25.33 -3.15
CA GLU A 266 12.36 25.47 -2.43
C GLU A 266 13.47 24.67 -3.08
N ILE A 267 13.25 23.37 -3.41
CA ILE A 267 14.28 22.50 -3.99
C ILE A 267 14.86 23.05 -5.30
N ARG A 268 14.10 23.86 -6.05
CA ARG A 268 14.55 24.50 -7.29
C ARG A 268 15.56 25.62 -7.05
N ASN A 269 15.54 26.25 -5.87
CA ASN A 269 16.31 27.43 -5.53
C ASN A 269 17.48 27.15 -4.58
N VAL A 270 17.59 25.93 -4.04
CA VAL A 270 18.66 25.57 -3.09
C VAL A 270 19.96 25.26 -3.83
N ASP A 271 21.06 25.86 -3.38
CA ASP A 271 22.40 25.51 -3.85
C ASP A 271 23.02 24.38 -3.00
N PHE A 272 23.15 23.21 -3.60
CA PHE A 272 23.71 22.02 -2.96
C PHE A 272 25.22 21.84 -3.23
N LYS A 273 25.94 22.84 -3.80
CA LYS A 273 27.35 22.69 -4.17
C LYS A 273 28.26 22.37 -2.98
N ASN A 274 27.97 22.97 -1.83
CA ASN A 274 28.76 22.83 -0.60
C ASN A 274 28.24 21.75 0.36
N HIS A 275 27.24 20.95 -0.06
CA HIS A 275 26.74 19.85 0.72
C HIS A 275 27.49 18.55 0.40
N ASN A 276 27.46 17.61 1.33
CA ASN A 276 27.92 16.24 1.09
C ASN A 276 27.18 15.62 -0.10
N ASP A 277 27.73 14.56 -0.66
CA ASP A 277 27.19 13.93 -1.85
C ASP A 277 25.76 13.38 -1.60
N ILE A 278 24.81 13.74 -2.47
CA ILE A 278 23.45 13.24 -2.42
C ILE A 278 23.42 11.79 -2.87
N GLN A 279 22.92 10.89 -2.02
CA GLN A 279 22.82 9.46 -2.30
C GLN A 279 21.48 9.09 -2.93
N LYS A 280 20.41 9.69 -2.45
CA LYS A 280 19.02 9.45 -2.89
C LYS A 280 18.15 10.65 -2.57
N PHE A 281 17.03 10.74 -3.25
CA PHE A 281 15.92 11.62 -2.90
C PHE A 281 14.74 10.77 -2.43
N GLU A 282 14.12 11.19 -1.35
CA GLU A 282 12.80 10.69 -0.95
C GLU A 282 11.78 11.74 -1.39
N ILE A 283 10.80 11.30 -2.18
CA ILE A 283 9.70 12.13 -2.65
C ILE A 283 8.53 11.80 -1.73
N LEU A 284 8.03 12.81 -1.01
CA LEU A 284 7.00 12.63 -0.01
C LEU A 284 5.75 13.38 -0.44
N MET A 285 4.58 12.75 -0.28
CA MET A 285 3.31 13.43 -0.20
C MET A 285 2.87 13.42 1.26
N ILE A 286 2.79 14.60 1.88
CA ILE A 286 2.42 14.76 3.29
C ILE A 286 1.05 15.40 3.34
N LYS A 287 0.06 14.64 3.80
CA LYS A 287 -1.31 15.11 3.86
C LYS A 287 -1.88 15.04 5.28
N ASN A 288 -2.38 16.17 5.76
CA ASN A 288 -3.08 16.22 7.04
C ASN A 288 -4.55 15.85 6.84
N PHE A 289 -4.96 14.71 7.35
CA PHE A 289 -6.34 14.21 7.25
C PHE A 289 -7.29 14.88 8.23
N LYS A 290 -6.79 15.72 9.14
CA LYS A 290 -7.62 16.46 10.10
C LYS A 290 -8.60 15.53 10.84
N ASN A 291 -9.89 15.84 10.76
CA ASN A 291 -10.93 15.03 11.40
C ASN A 291 -11.12 13.66 10.75
N ASN A 292 -10.78 13.52 9.46
CA ASN A 292 -10.87 12.24 8.76
C ASN A 292 -9.88 11.22 9.30
N PHE A 293 -8.74 11.64 9.87
CA PHE A 293 -7.77 10.73 10.48
C PHE A 293 -8.38 9.84 11.57
N SER A 294 -9.26 10.39 12.39
CA SER A 294 -9.97 9.66 13.46
C SER A 294 -11.33 9.10 13.03
N SER A 295 -11.81 9.45 11.84
CA SER A 295 -13.05 8.91 11.28
C SER A 295 -12.82 7.52 10.71
N THR A 296 -13.60 6.53 11.13
CA THR A 296 -13.42 5.15 10.66
C THR A 296 -13.61 5.01 9.14
N LYS A 297 -14.61 5.67 8.57
CA LYS A 297 -14.86 5.67 7.11
C LYS A 297 -14.04 6.73 6.38
N GLY A 298 -13.92 7.92 6.96
CA GLY A 298 -13.21 9.04 6.36
C GLY A 298 -11.73 8.74 6.16
N PHE A 299 -11.11 8.02 7.11
CA PHE A 299 -9.72 7.62 7.02
C PHE A 299 -9.45 6.72 5.80
N VAL A 300 -10.24 5.63 5.67
CA VAL A 300 -10.12 4.68 4.55
C VAL A 300 -10.27 5.41 3.22
N LYS A 301 -11.37 6.15 3.04
CA LYS A 301 -11.64 6.88 1.81
C LYS A 301 -10.50 7.85 1.44
N GLU A 302 -10.02 8.64 2.39
CA GLU A 302 -8.98 9.64 2.13
C GLU A 302 -7.61 9.02 1.87
N LEU A 303 -7.30 7.88 2.51
CA LEU A 303 -6.07 7.13 2.25
C LEU A 303 -6.07 6.53 0.84
N GLU A 304 -7.15 5.87 0.45
CA GLU A 304 -7.31 5.30 -0.89
C GLU A 304 -7.19 6.37 -1.99
N GLU A 305 -7.94 7.46 -1.87
CA GLU A 305 -7.89 8.58 -2.83
C GLU A 305 -6.49 9.22 -2.89
N SER A 306 -5.85 9.41 -1.75
CA SER A 306 -4.51 10.03 -1.69
C SER A 306 -3.45 9.12 -2.30
N THR A 307 -3.54 7.81 -2.08
CA THR A 307 -2.59 6.84 -2.62
C THR A 307 -2.71 6.73 -4.15
N LEU A 308 -3.93 6.68 -4.67
CA LEU A 308 -4.18 6.71 -6.12
C LEU A 308 -3.64 8.00 -6.74
N LYS A 309 -3.98 9.16 -6.19
CA LYS A 309 -3.49 10.47 -6.68
C LYS A 309 -1.97 10.56 -6.67
N TYR A 310 -1.31 10.09 -5.61
CA TYR A 310 0.15 10.07 -5.52
C TYR A 310 0.78 9.17 -6.58
N TYR A 311 0.20 8.00 -6.82
CA TYR A 311 0.67 7.11 -7.87
C TYR A 311 0.49 7.74 -9.26
N GLU A 312 -0.72 8.17 -9.59
CA GLU A 312 -1.06 8.73 -10.90
C GLU A 312 -0.27 10.00 -11.20
N SER A 313 -0.19 10.95 -10.25
CA SER A 313 0.45 12.24 -10.50
C SER A 313 1.98 12.19 -10.46
N ILE A 314 2.57 11.27 -9.70
CA ILE A 314 4.02 11.25 -9.44
C ILE A 314 4.66 9.91 -9.80
N ILE A 315 4.24 8.81 -9.15
CA ILE A 315 5.04 7.58 -9.10
C ILE A 315 5.18 6.92 -10.47
N GLN A 316 4.10 6.81 -11.24
CA GLN A 316 4.10 6.15 -12.55
C GLN A 316 4.99 6.84 -13.60
N HIS A 317 5.35 8.12 -13.39
CA HIS A 317 6.12 8.91 -14.33
C HIS A 317 7.61 8.96 -14.02
N LEU A 318 8.02 8.52 -12.83
CA LEU A 318 9.40 8.57 -12.38
C LEU A 318 10.17 7.29 -12.74
N SER A 319 11.47 7.43 -12.91
CA SER A 319 12.37 6.31 -13.14
C SER A 319 13.70 6.52 -12.45
N ASN A 320 14.27 5.44 -11.91
CA ASN A 320 15.65 5.47 -11.41
C ASN A 320 16.66 5.64 -12.53
N TRP A 321 17.78 6.28 -12.21
CA TRP A 321 18.88 6.37 -13.14
C TRP A 321 19.40 4.97 -13.51
N LYS A 322 19.52 4.73 -14.80
CA LYS A 322 20.23 3.57 -15.36
C LYS A 322 21.43 4.08 -16.16
N LYS A 323 22.62 3.55 -15.85
CA LYS A 323 23.81 3.90 -16.62
C LYS A 323 23.60 3.50 -18.08
N PRO A 324 23.79 4.42 -19.04
CA PRO A 324 23.68 4.06 -20.45
C PRO A 324 24.72 2.99 -20.80
N PRO A 325 24.43 2.11 -21.76
CA PRO A 325 25.41 1.14 -22.23
C PRO A 325 26.65 1.86 -22.79
N PRO A 326 27.84 1.22 -22.74
CA PRO A 326 29.04 1.77 -23.35
C PRO A 326 28.77 2.09 -24.80
N LYS A 327 29.20 3.26 -25.25
CA LYS A 327 29.15 3.60 -26.69
C LYS A 327 30.40 3.01 -27.35
N VAL A 328 30.25 2.54 -28.60
CA VAL A 328 31.38 2.22 -29.45
C VAL A 328 32.03 3.55 -29.84
N ASP A 329 33.19 3.84 -29.27
CA ASP A 329 34.00 4.97 -29.77
C ASP A 329 34.42 4.65 -31.18
N ASN A 330 34.09 5.52 -32.13
CA ASN A 330 34.62 5.41 -33.50
C ASN A 330 36.13 5.66 -33.43
N PHE A 331 36.93 4.59 -33.38
CA PHE A 331 38.40 4.60 -33.47
C PHE A 331 38.89 5.02 -34.87
N ASN A 332 38.09 5.72 -35.67
CA ASN A 332 38.43 6.11 -37.03
C ASN A 332 39.04 7.52 -37.17
N ASN A 333 39.83 7.99 -36.17
CA ASN A 333 40.59 9.24 -36.32
C ASN A 333 42.01 9.13 -35.75
N ILE A 334 42.72 8.02 -36.01
CA ILE A 334 44.17 7.97 -35.85
C ILE A 334 44.74 7.37 -37.13
N HIS A 335 44.71 8.10 -38.21
CA HIS A 335 45.61 8.00 -39.39
C HIS A 335 45.20 9.06 -40.41
N SER A 336 45.68 10.26 -40.22
CA SER A 336 45.97 11.20 -41.31
C SER A 336 47.07 12.14 -40.87
#